data_cc75013de884a6eef931ccb1429abfb4
#
_entry.id   cc75013de884a6eef931ccb1429abfb4
#
_cell.length_a   1.000
_cell.length_b   1.000
_cell.length_c   1.000
_cell.angle_alpha   90.00
_cell.angle_beta   90.00
_cell.angle_gamma   90.00
#
_symmetry.space_group_name_H-M   'P 1'
#
loop_
_entity.id
_entity.type
_entity.pdbx_description
1 polymer ?
#
loop_
_entity_poly.entity_id
_entity_poly.type
_entity_poly.pdbx_seq_one_letter_code
_entity_poly.pdbx_strand_id
1 'polypeptide(L)'
;MPALRPASHPGSTLRLPRAAAFWVVGGTVAALLAASSAPSPLYPIYQQEFRFSALELTAIFAVYVLAVLLSLLTVGRLSDFTGRRPVLAGALVVEAAAMAVFLTAEGTHWLLAARVVQGLATGAAIGVLGAYLLDLQPADGRRLGSLVNSVAPAVGLGIGALGTGLLVQYGPYPTRLTFALLAGVFAVLAAMTATLPETVRPVPGALASLRPRVAVPARARRPFAAALPTMLSTWALGGLMFSVG
;
A
#
# COMPACT_ATOMS: atom_id res chain seq x y z
N MET A 1 26.03 -37.32 29.15
CA MET A 1 25.83 -35.91 28.77
C MET A 1 24.35 -35.61 28.83
N PRO A 2 23.87 -34.74 29.74
CA PRO A 2 22.47 -34.40 29.78
C PRO A 2 22.16 -33.39 28.66
N ALA A 3 21.11 -33.67 27.90
CA ALA A 3 20.59 -32.80 26.84
C ALA A 3 20.09 -31.48 27.43
N LEU A 4 20.67 -30.38 27.00
CA LEU A 4 20.24 -29.05 27.30
C LEU A 4 18.82 -28.83 26.69
N ARG A 5 17.81 -28.75 27.55
CA ARG A 5 16.46 -28.28 27.16
C ARG A 5 16.57 -26.85 26.65
N PRO A 6 16.01 -26.52 25.48
CA PRO A 6 15.96 -25.13 25.02
C PRO A 6 15.13 -24.33 26.02
N ALA A 7 15.68 -23.24 26.54
CA ALA A 7 15.00 -22.32 27.42
C ALA A 7 13.76 -21.75 26.71
N SER A 8 12.59 -22.04 27.28
CA SER A 8 11.33 -21.38 26.91
C SER A 8 11.41 -19.91 27.33
N HIS A 9 11.54 -19.01 26.35
CA HIS A 9 11.38 -17.58 26.63
C HIS A 9 9.92 -17.30 27.01
N PRO A 10 9.64 -16.73 28.21
CA PRO A 10 8.31 -16.29 28.58
C PRO A 10 8.06 -14.92 27.91
N GLY A 11 7.29 -14.92 26.87
CA GLY A 11 6.86 -13.75 26.13
C GLY A 11 5.99 -14.18 24.97
N SER A 12 4.87 -14.88 25.25
CA SER A 12 3.85 -15.16 24.24
C SER A 12 3.09 -13.85 23.93
N THR A 13 3.73 -12.96 23.16
CA THR A 13 2.93 -12.01 22.38
C THR A 13 2.00 -12.84 21.52
N LEU A 14 0.70 -12.58 21.61
CA LEU A 14 -0.36 -13.19 20.79
C LEU A 14 0.03 -13.02 19.32
N ARG A 15 0.64 -14.04 18.73
CA ARG A 15 1.01 -14.03 17.31
C ARG A 15 -0.05 -14.76 16.52
N LEU A 16 -0.51 -14.15 15.45
CA LEU A 16 -1.44 -14.78 14.52
C LEU A 16 -0.81 -16.05 13.91
N PRO A 17 -1.61 -17.12 13.71
CA PRO A 17 -1.20 -18.25 12.89
C PRO A 17 -0.80 -17.77 11.48
N ARG A 18 0.18 -18.45 10.85
CA ARG A 18 0.70 -18.06 9.51
C ARG A 18 -0.41 -17.90 8.48
N ALA A 19 -1.41 -18.79 8.49
CA ALA A 19 -2.55 -18.70 7.56
C ALA A 19 -3.39 -17.43 7.79
N ALA A 20 -3.69 -17.07 9.03
CA ALA A 20 -4.41 -15.84 9.34
C ALA A 20 -3.56 -14.60 8.98
N ALA A 21 -2.27 -14.61 9.31
CA ALA A 21 -1.35 -13.54 8.95
C ALA A 21 -1.27 -13.34 7.42
N PHE A 22 -1.26 -14.40 6.62
CA PHE A 22 -1.29 -14.34 5.16
C PHE A 22 -2.52 -13.58 4.64
N TRP A 23 -3.71 -13.86 5.17
CA TRP A 23 -4.94 -13.18 4.75
C TRP A 23 -5.02 -11.73 5.25
N VAL A 24 -4.48 -11.43 6.43
CA VAL A 24 -4.35 -10.04 6.91
C VAL A 24 -3.45 -9.24 5.97
N VAL A 25 -2.30 -9.80 5.57
CA VAL A 25 -1.38 -9.15 4.64
C VAL A 25 -2.03 -8.96 3.26
N GLY A 26 -2.74 -9.97 2.75
CA GLY A 26 -3.49 -9.87 1.50
C GLY A 26 -4.61 -8.81 1.55
N GLY A 27 -5.36 -8.79 2.65
CA GLY A 27 -6.38 -7.76 2.90
C GLY A 27 -5.79 -6.34 3.01
N THR A 28 -4.58 -6.22 3.56
CA THR A 28 -3.86 -4.94 3.61
C THR A 28 -3.50 -4.43 2.21
N VAL A 29 -3.11 -5.32 1.28
CA VAL A 29 -2.90 -4.93 -0.13
C VAL A 29 -4.19 -4.37 -0.71
N ALA A 30 -5.32 -5.04 -0.52
CA ALA A 30 -6.60 -4.58 -1.03
C ALA A 30 -7.02 -3.23 -0.38
N ALA A 31 -6.81 -3.06 0.92
CA ALA A 31 -7.13 -1.81 1.63
C ALA A 31 -6.30 -0.61 1.11
N LEU A 32 -5.00 -0.80 0.84
CA LEU A 32 -4.14 0.25 0.27
C LEU A 32 -4.63 0.69 -1.11
N LEU A 33 -4.98 -0.27 -1.97
CA LEU A 33 -5.47 0.04 -3.31
C LEU A 33 -6.91 0.61 -3.26
N ALA A 34 -7.72 0.21 -2.30
CA ALA A 34 -9.01 0.85 -2.04
C ALA A 34 -8.83 2.33 -1.66
N ALA A 35 -7.90 2.63 -0.75
CA ALA A 35 -7.58 4.02 -0.40
C ALA A 35 -7.01 4.82 -1.59
N SER A 36 -6.26 4.16 -2.49
CA SER A 36 -5.71 4.82 -3.69
C SER A 36 -6.78 5.27 -4.66
N SER A 37 -7.87 4.49 -4.83
CA SER A 37 -8.99 4.79 -5.73
C SER A 37 -10.12 5.60 -5.08
N ALA A 38 -10.23 5.56 -3.75
CA ALA A 38 -11.30 6.22 -3.01
C ALA A 38 -11.48 7.72 -3.30
N PRO A 39 -10.43 8.54 -3.52
CA PRO A 39 -10.60 9.94 -3.86
C PRO A 39 -11.21 10.20 -5.24
N SER A 40 -11.17 9.21 -6.17
CA SER A 40 -11.62 9.43 -7.56
C SER A 40 -13.07 9.89 -7.68
N PRO A 41 -14.07 9.26 -7.02
CA PRO A 41 -15.45 9.75 -7.07
C PRO A 41 -15.68 11.07 -6.32
N LEU A 42 -14.72 11.51 -5.49
CA LEU A 42 -14.81 12.76 -4.74
C LEU A 42 -14.26 13.97 -5.50
N TYR A 43 -13.42 13.76 -6.52
CA TYR A 43 -12.80 14.86 -7.25
C TYR A 43 -13.79 15.80 -7.93
N PRO A 44 -14.92 15.38 -8.52
CA PRO A 44 -15.93 16.30 -9.03
C PRO A 44 -16.49 17.23 -7.94
N ILE A 45 -16.65 16.74 -6.70
CA ILE A 45 -17.10 17.55 -5.56
C ILE A 45 -16.02 18.56 -5.19
N TYR A 46 -14.77 18.12 -5.04
CA TYR A 46 -13.64 19.01 -4.74
C TYR A 46 -13.40 20.05 -5.84
N GLN A 47 -13.58 19.69 -7.13
CA GLN A 47 -13.44 20.64 -8.22
C GLN A 47 -14.47 21.76 -8.14
N GLN A 48 -15.72 21.44 -7.76
CA GLN A 48 -16.75 22.44 -7.55
C GLN A 48 -16.46 23.33 -6.34
N GLU A 49 -15.99 22.74 -5.24
CA GLU A 49 -15.72 23.42 -3.98
C GLU A 49 -14.46 24.30 -4.04
N PHE A 50 -13.35 23.74 -4.54
CA PHE A 50 -12.03 24.39 -4.57
C PHE A 50 -11.70 25.05 -5.90
N ARG A 51 -12.56 24.89 -6.92
CA ARG A 51 -12.46 25.52 -8.26
C ARG A 51 -11.13 25.26 -8.97
N PHE A 52 -10.56 24.07 -8.82
CA PHE A 52 -9.31 23.72 -9.49
C PHE A 52 -9.53 23.17 -10.91
N SER A 53 -8.53 23.36 -11.77
CA SER A 53 -8.56 23.00 -13.18
C SER A 53 -8.33 21.49 -13.42
N ALA A 54 -8.63 21.01 -14.62
CA ALA A 54 -8.27 19.64 -15.05
C ALA A 54 -6.76 19.37 -15.01
N LEU A 55 -5.94 20.41 -15.22
CA LEU A 55 -4.47 20.28 -15.11
C LEU A 55 -4.05 20.01 -13.65
N GLU A 56 -4.65 20.72 -12.69
CA GLU A 56 -4.40 20.49 -11.27
C GLU A 56 -4.88 19.10 -10.84
N LEU A 57 -6.00 18.60 -11.37
CA LEU A 57 -6.46 17.24 -11.16
C LEU A 57 -5.41 16.24 -11.66
N THR A 58 -4.88 16.44 -12.86
CA THR A 58 -3.80 15.61 -13.40
C THR A 58 -2.56 15.64 -12.51
N ALA A 59 -2.20 16.82 -11.99
CA ALA A 59 -1.08 16.97 -11.06
C ALA A 59 -1.30 16.20 -9.74
N ILE A 60 -2.52 16.19 -9.20
CA ILE A 60 -2.89 15.42 -7.99
C ILE A 60 -2.69 13.91 -8.21
N PHE A 61 -3.05 13.39 -9.38
CA PHE A 61 -2.77 11.99 -9.73
C PHE A 61 -1.29 11.74 -9.95
N ALA A 62 -0.61 12.61 -10.70
CA ALA A 62 0.79 12.44 -11.05
C ALA A 62 1.69 12.45 -9.81
N VAL A 63 1.47 13.35 -8.86
CA VAL A 63 2.29 13.47 -7.66
C VAL A 63 2.19 12.23 -6.79
N TYR A 64 1.02 11.60 -6.71
CA TYR A 64 0.84 10.32 -6.02
C TYR A 64 1.71 9.22 -6.66
N VAL A 65 1.64 9.05 -7.98
CA VAL A 65 2.43 8.04 -8.71
C VAL A 65 3.93 8.28 -8.53
N LEU A 66 4.38 9.53 -8.63
CA LEU A 66 5.79 9.89 -8.41
C LEU A 66 6.23 9.59 -6.98
N ALA A 67 5.39 9.87 -5.99
CA ALA A 67 5.68 9.56 -4.58
C ALA A 67 5.76 8.04 -4.33
N VAL A 68 4.86 7.24 -4.93
CA VAL A 68 4.91 5.77 -4.89
C VAL A 68 6.23 5.27 -5.48
N LEU A 69 6.60 5.74 -6.68
CA LEU A 69 7.83 5.34 -7.34
C LEU A 69 9.08 5.71 -6.52
N LEU A 70 9.11 6.93 -6.00
CA LEU A 70 10.20 7.39 -5.13
C LEU A 70 10.34 6.49 -3.90
N SER A 71 9.24 6.18 -3.25
CA SER A 71 9.22 5.33 -2.06
C SER A 71 9.65 3.89 -2.38
N LEU A 72 9.17 3.30 -3.49
CA LEU A 72 9.61 1.97 -3.94
C LEU A 72 11.11 1.92 -4.22
N LEU A 73 11.68 2.96 -4.83
CA LEU A 73 13.10 3.02 -5.17
C LEU A 73 13.99 3.22 -3.93
N THR A 74 13.49 3.89 -2.90
CA THR A 74 14.26 4.23 -1.70
C THR A 74 13.99 3.28 -0.54
N VAL A 75 12.72 3.06 -0.19
CA VAL A 75 12.29 2.31 0.99
C VAL A 75 12.00 0.83 0.68
N GLY A 76 11.79 0.48 -0.58
CA GLY A 76 11.33 -0.86 -0.99
C GLY A 76 12.19 -2.02 -0.48
N ARG A 77 13.50 -1.81 -0.24
CA ARG A 77 14.42 -2.82 0.31
C ARG A 77 14.64 -2.72 1.83
N LEU A 78 14.14 -1.68 2.47
CA LEU A 78 14.38 -1.42 3.89
C LEU A 78 13.93 -2.60 4.76
N SER A 79 12.80 -3.21 4.42
CA SER A 79 12.24 -4.33 5.15
C SER A 79 13.07 -5.61 5.13
N ASP A 80 13.99 -5.75 4.18
CA ASP A 80 14.94 -6.86 4.13
C ASP A 80 16.04 -6.74 5.22
N PHE A 81 16.26 -5.52 5.72
CA PHE A 81 17.28 -5.22 6.73
C PHE A 81 16.70 -4.99 8.12
N THR A 82 15.52 -4.38 8.23
CA THR A 82 14.91 -3.99 9.51
C THR A 82 13.81 -4.93 9.97
N GLY A 83 13.36 -5.84 9.09
CA GLY A 83 12.20 -6.70 9.30
C GLY A 83 10.96 -6.20 8.58
N ARG A 84 10.03 -7.11 8.30
CA ARG A 84 8.78 -6.80 7.58
C ARG A 84 7.82 -5.97 8.43
N ARG A 85 7.65 -6.34 9.70
CA ARG A 85 6.68 -5.72 10.62
C ARG A 85 6.91 -4.23 10.83
N PRO A 86 8.10 -3.75 11.24
CA PRO A 86 8.29 -2.34 11.58
C PRO A 86 8.09 -1.43 10.36
N VAL A 87 8.52 -1.88 9.17
CA VAL A 87 8.33 -1.07 7.95
C VAL A 87 6.85 -1.02 7.55
N LEU A 88 6.14 -2.15 7.63
CA LEU A 88 4.70 -2.18 7.35
C LEU A 88 3.92 -1.34 8.35
N ALA A 89 4.20 -1.47 9.66
CA ALA A 89 3.55 -0.68 10.69
C ALA A 89 3.75 0.83 10.46
N GLY A 90 5.00 1.25 10.21
CA GLY A 90 5.31 2.65 9.89
C GLY A 90 4.58 3.15 8.65
N ALA A 91 4.55 2.36 7.58
CA ALA A 91 3.84 2.71 6.35
C ALA A 91 2.32 2.86 6.59
N LEU A 92 1.69 1.97 7.36
CA LEU A 92 0.25 2.05 7.66
C LEU A 92 -0.09 3.22 8.58
N VAL A 93 0.79 3.59 9.52
CA VAL A 93 0.63 4.80 10.33
C VAL A 93 0.69 6.05 9.45
N VAL A 94 1.64 6.11 8.51
CA VAL A 94 1.75 7.23 7.55
C VAL A 94 0.55 7.25 6.61
N GLU A 95 0.02 6.10 6.21
CA GLU A 95 -1.21 6.01 5.40
C GLU A 95 -2.43 6.55 6.17
N ALA A 96 -2.58 6.19 7.45
CA ALA A 96 -3.62 6.75 8.31
C ALA A 96 -3.48 8.27 8.46
N ALA A 97 -2.25 8.78 8.59
CA ALA A 97 -1.98 10.21 8.61
C ALA A 97 -2.34 10.90 7.29
N ALA A 98 -2.08 10.25 6.14
CA ALA A 98 -2.52 10.76 4.84
C ALA A 98 -4.05 10.88 4.76
N MET A 99 -4.79 9.89 5.29
CA MET A 99 -6.25 9.98 5.38
C MET A 99 -6.71 11.14 6.28
N ALA A 100 -6.00 11.41 7.37
CA ALA A 100 -6.28 12.57 8.22
C ALA A 100 -6.04 13.91 7.48
N VAL A 101 -5.02 13.99 6.62
CA VAL A 101 -4.79 15.18 5.78
C VAL A 101 -5.92 15.37 4.77
N PHE A 102 -6.40 14.29 4.14
CA PHE A 102 -7.58 14.35 3.27
C PHE A 102 -8.85 14.80 4.02
N LEU A 103 -9.05 14.30 5.25
CA LEU A 103 -10.19 14.60 6.09
C LEU A 103 -10.29 16.10 6.43
N THR A 104 -9.15 16.76 6.56
CA THR A 104 -9.02 18.19 6.90
C THR A 104 -8.73 19.07 5.68
N ALA A 105 -8.89 18.55 4.46
CA ALA A 105 -8.55 19.28 3.25
C ALA A 105 -9.49 20.49 3.04
N GLU A 106 -8.90 21.68 2.92
CA GLU A 106 -9.58 22.97 2.69
C GLU A 106 -9.21 23.60 1.34
N GLY A 107 -8.50 22.85 0.47
CA GLY A 107 -8.08 23.35 -0.84
C GLY A 107 -7.18 22.39 -1.60
N THR A 108 -6.85 22.73 -2.83
CA THR A 108 -6.07 21.88 -3.76
C THR A 108 -4.69 21.49 -3.22
N HIS A 109 -4.01 22.40 -2.52
CA HIS A 109 -2.71 22.13 -1.93
C HIS A 109 -2.75 21.04 -0.84
N TRP A 110 -3.85 20.95 -0.08
CA TRP A 110 -4.09 19.88 0.88
C TRP A 110 -4.24 18.54 0.18
N LEU A 111 -4.96 18.49 -0.95
CA LEU A 111 -5.11 17.28 -1.76
C LEU A 111 -3.75 16.81 -2.32
N LEU A 112 -2.93 17.74 -2.81
CA LEU A 112 -1.56 17.45 -3.26
C LEU A 112 -0.70 16.91 -2.12
N ALA A 113 -0.70 17.56 -0.96
CA ALA A 113 0.06 17.11 0.21
C ALA A 113 -0.39 15.72 0.67
N ALA A 114 -1.71 15.49 0.78
CA ALA A 114 -2.27 14.19 1.13
C ALA A 114 -1.82 13.10 0.14
N ARG A 115 -1.82 13.39 -1.17
CA ARG A 115 -1.37 12.46 -2.21
C ARG A 115 0.12 12.16 -2.15
N VAL A 116 0.96 13.13 -1.81
CA VAL A 116 2.40 12.88 -1.58
C VAL A 116 2.59 11.93 -0.41
N VAL A 117 1.98 12.24 0.74
CA VAL A 117 2.10 11.41 1.95
C VAL A 117 1.56 10.01 1.70
N GLN A 118 0.38 9.90 1.08
CA GLN A 118 -0.24 8.64 0.70
C GLN A 118 0.65 7.83 -0.24
N GLY A 119 1.19 8.46 -1.29
CA GLY A 119 2.07 7.78 -2.25
C GLY A 119 3.33 7.21 -1.60
N LEU A 120 3.96 7.98 -0.71
CA LEU A 120 5.14 7.51 0.05
C LEU A 120 4.79 6.32 0.94
N ALA A 121 3.67 6.36 1.65
CA ALA A 121 3.19 5.29 2.50
C ALA A 121 2.84 4.03 1.69
N THR A 122 2.04 4.19 0.63
CA THR A 122 1.64 3.09 -0.27
C THR A 122 2.85 2.43 -0.91
N GLY A 123 3.83 3.21 -1.41
CA GLY A 123 5.04 2.66 -2.02
C GLY A 123 5.88 1.85 -1.03
N ALA A 124 6.07 2.34 0.19
CA ALA A 124 6.76 1.61 1.25
C ALA A 124 6.03 0.31 1.62
N ALA A 125 4.69 0.36 1.76
CA ALA A 125 3.88 -0.80 2.12
C ALA A 125 3.87 -1.86 1.01
N ILE A 126 3.68 -1.49 -0.27
CA ILE A 126 3.67 -2.44 -1.40
C ILE A 126 5.00 -3.17 -1.51
N GLY A 127 6.13 -2.47 -1.31
CA GLY A 127 7.46 -3.09 -1.29
C GLY A 127 7.59 -4.21 -0.26
N VAL A 128 6.97 -4.04 0.91
CA VAL A 128 6.96 -5.05 1.99
C VAL A 128 5.95 -6.15 1.75
N LEU A 129 4.72 -5.79 1.37
CA LEU A 129 3.57 -6.71 1.32
C LEU A 129 3.77 -7.84 0.30
N GLY A 130 4.33 -7.53 -0.87
CA GLY A 130 4.62 -8.55 -1.88
C GLY A 130 5.58 -9.62 -1.37
N ALA A 131 6.67 -9.23 -0.70
CA ALA A 131 7.61 -10.15 -0.10
C ALA A 131 7.00 -10.91 1.10
N TYR A 132 6.21 -10.22 1.92
CA TYR A 132 5.56 -10.81 3.10
C TYR A 132 4.54 -11.88 2.71
N LEU A 133 3.76 -11.67 1.62
CA LEU A 133 2.85 -12.69 1.08
C LEU A 133 3.61 -13.96 0.66
N LEU A 134 4.77 -13.81 0.01
CA LEU A 134 5.61 -14.95 -0.36
C LEU A 134 6.19 -15.67 0.85
N ASP A 135 6.62 -14.90 1.87
CA ASP A 135 7.17 -15.46 3.12
C ASP A 135 6.10 -16.25 3.92
N LEU A 136 4.84 -15.83 3.88
CA LEU A 136 3.74 -16.41 4.67
C LEU A 136 2.93 -17.46 3.93
N GLN A 137 3.07 -17.59 2.61
CA GLN A 137 2.26 -18.52 1.83
C GLN A 137 2.34 -19.97 2.34
N PRO A 138 1.23 -20.74 2.27
CA PRO A 138 1.22 -22.15 2.66
C PRO A 138 2.17 -22.99 1.77
N ALA A 139 2.80 -24.01 2.37
CA ALA A 139 3.74 -24.89 1.66
C ALA A 139 3.09 -25.59 0.44
N ASP A 140 1.82 -25.96 0.56
CA ASP A 140 1.03 -26.63 -0.50
C ASP A 140 0.48 -25.65 -1.54
N GLY A 141 0.54 -24.33 -1.28
CA GLY A 141 -0.05 -23.28 -2.11
C GLY A 141 0.98 -22.43 -2.85
N ARG A 142 1.95 -23.02 -3.55
CA ARG A 142 3.06 -22.32 -4.22
C ARG A 142 2.67 -21.14 -5.14
N ARG A 143 1.40 -21.06 -5.58
CA ARG A 143 0.88 -19.98 -6.43
C ARG A 143 -0.04 -19.00 -5.69
N LEU A 144 -0.42 -19.31 -4.45
CA LEU A 144 -1.41 -18.54 -3.72
C LEU A 144 -0.91 -17.12 -3.39
N GLY A 145 0.34 -16.99 -2.97
CA GLY A 145 0.96 -15.68 -2.72
C GLY A 145 0.96 -14.77 -3.95
N SER A 146 1.37 -15.33 -5.11
CA SER A 146 1.36 -14.58 -6.38
C SER A 146 -0.06 -14.24 -6.84
N LEU A 147 -1.02 -15.17 -6.66
CA LEU A 147 -2.42 -14.95 -7.01
C LEU A 147 -3.01 -13.81 -6.17
N VAL A 148 -2.87 -13.85 -4.85
CA VAL A 148 -3.35 -12.81 -3.95
C VAL A 148 -2.67 -11.48 -4.27
N ASN A 149 -1.37 -11.46 -4.51
CA ASN A 149 -0.64 -10.26 -4.88
C ASN A 149 -1.10 -9.64 -6.21
N SER A 150 -1.67 -10.43 -7.12
CA SER A 150 -2.20 -9.95 -8.41
C SER A 150 -3.68 -9.55 -8.32
N VAL A 151 -4.49 -10.27 -7.54
CA VAL A 151 -5.95 -10.07 -7.47
C VAL A 151 -6.33 -9.01 -6.44
N ALA A 152 -5.66 -9.00 -5.28
CA ALA A 152 -5.99 -8.05 -4.21
C ALA A 152 -5.93 -6.57 -4.62
N PRO A 153 -4.97 -6.11 -5.46
CA PRO A 153 -4.98 -4.76 -5.99
C PRO A 153 -6.25 -4.42 -6.78
N ALA A 154 -6.67 -5.28 -7.71
CA ALA A 154 -7.84 -5.04 -8.54
C ALA A 154 -9.12 -5.00 -7.71
N VAL A 155 -9.28 -5.96 -6.78
CA VAL A 155 -10.39 -5.99 -5.82
C VAL A 155 -10.39 -4.73 -4.96
N GLY A 156 -9.23 -4.31 -4.46
CA GLY A 156 -9.07 -3.09 -3.67
C GLY A 156 -9.51 -1.85 -4.42
N LEU A 157 -9.00 -1.65 -5.65
CA LEU A 157 -9.41 -0.51 -6.50
C LEU A 157 -10.93 -0.49 -6.71
N GLY A 158 -11.55 -1.64 -6.98
CA GLY A 158 -13.00 -1.76 -7.12
C GLY A 158 -13.75 -1.40 -5.84
N ILE A 159 -13.33 -1.92 -4.69
CA ILE A 159 -13.95 -1.61 -3.39
C ILE A 159 -13.85 -0.11 -3.06
N GLY A 160 -12.67 0.50 -3.29
CA GLY A 160 -12.47 1.91 -3.01
C GLY A 160 -13.33 2.82 -3.89
N ALA A 161 -13.33 2.60 -5.19
CA ALA A 161 -14.12 3.40 -6.13
C ALA A 161 -15.63 3.22 -5.90
N LEU A 162 -16.11 1.97 -5.84
CA LEU A 162 -17.53 1.67 -5.62
C LEU A 162 -17.99 2.11 -4.23
N GLY A 163 -17.21 1.79 -3.19
CA GLY A 163 -17.57 2.16 -1.82
C GLY A 163 -17.66 3.67 -1.63
N THR A 164 -16.71 4.43 -2.16
CA THR A 164 -16.77 5.89 -2.13
C THR A 164 -17.90 6.44 -3.02
N GLY A 165 -18.11 5.84 -4.21
CA GLY A 165 -19.23 6.22 -5.07
C GLY A 165 -20.59 6.06 -4.38
N LEU A 166 -20.79 4.97 -3.64
CA LEU A 166 -21.97 4.74 -2.82
C LEU A 166 -22.09 5.77 -1.68
N LEU A 167 -20.97 6.10 -1.03
CA LEU A 167 -20.96 7.15 0.00
C LEU A 167 -21.29 8.53 -0.57
N VAL A 168 -20.82 8.84 -1.78
CA VAL A 168 -21.15 10.08 -2.49
C VAL A 168 -22.65 10.16 -2.77
N GLN A 169 -23.26 9.04 -3.15
CA GLN A 169 -24.67 9.01 -3.56
C GLN A 169 -25.63 8.94 -2.38
N TYR A 170 -25.28 8.21 -1.31
CA TYR A 170 -26.22 7.88 -0.23
C TYR A 170 -25.73 8.29 1.16
N GLY A 171 -24.45 8.61 1.31
CA GLY A 171 -23.83 8.87 2.62
C GLY A 171 -23.89 10.36 3.01
N PRO A 172 -23.91 10.66 4.32
CA PRO A 172 -23.71 12.01 4.79
C PRO A 172 -22.22 12.38 4.73
N TYR A 173 -21.93 13.64 4.35
CA TYR A 173 -20.57 14.19 4.34
C TYR A 173 -19.52 13.27 3.67
N PRO A 174 -19.72 12.85 2.39
CA PRO A 174 -18.91 11.81 1.76
C PRO A 174 -17.42 12.13 1.74
N THR A 175 -17.04 13.41 1.60
CA THR A 175 -15.65 13.88 1.63
C THR A 175 -14.95 13.63 2.98
N ARG A 176 -15.71 13.63 4.08
CA ARG A 176 -15.16 13.36 5.42
C ARG A 176 -15.30 11.90 5.82
N LEU A 177 -16.49 11.31 5.60
CA LEU A 177 -16.78 9.94 6.04
C LEU A 177 -15.88 8.93 5.37
N THR A 178 -15.60 9.05 4.06
CA THR A 178 -14.70 8.18 3.33
C THR A 178 -13.32 8.12 3.99
N PHE A 179 -12.71 9.26 4.25
CA PHE A 179 -11.36 9.29 4.81
C PHE A 179 -11.32 8.95 6.30
N ALA A 180 -12.37 9.25 7.06
CA ALA A 180 -12.48 8.82 8.46
C ALA A 180 -12.53 7.29 8.57
N LEU A 181 -13.33 6.62 7.73
CA LEU A 181 -13.41 5.17 7.67
C LEU A 181 -12.06 4.56 7.28
N LEU A 182 -11.41 5.08 6.24
CA LEU A 182 -10.10 4.60 5.79
C LEU A 182 -9.02 4.82 6.86
N ALA A 183 -9.01 5.97 7.54
CA ALA A 183 -8.09 6.23 8.64
C ALA A 183 -8.27 5.19 9.76
N GLY A 184 -9.52 4.87 10.11
CA GLY A 184 -9.84 3.83 11.08
C GLY A 184 -9.35 2.44 10.64
N VAL A 185 -9.56 2.07 9.38
CA VAL A 185 -9.06 0.82 8.80
C VAL A 185 -7.54 0.75 8.91
N PHE A 186 -6.81 1.79 8.52
CA PHE A 186 -5.34 1.78 8.59
C PHE A 186 -4.82 1.82 10.04
N ALA A 187 -5.48 2.48 10.96
CA ALA A 187 -5.14 2.43 12.38
C ALA A 187 -5.28 1.00 12.94
N VAL A 188 -6.37 0.31 12.61
CA VAL A 188 -6.58 -1.10 12.99
C VAL A 188 -5.51 -2.00 12.33
N LEU A 189 -5.27 -1.86 11.04
CA LEU A 189 -4.25 -2.65 10.34
C LEU A 189 -2.84 -2.38 10.90
N ALA A 190 -2.50 -1.13 11.23
CA ALA A 190 -1.24 -0.79 11.89
C ALA A 190 -1.11 -1.48 13.25
N ALA A 191 -2.17 -1.46 14.07
CA ALA A 191 -2.19 -2.17 15.35
C ALA A 191 -2.06 -3.70 15.15
N MET A 192 -2.73 -4.26 14.15
CA MET A 192 -2.66 -5.69 13.84
C MET A 192 -1.26 -6.13 13.39
N THR A 193 -0.41 -5.24 12.87
CA THR A 193 0.98 -5.62 12.54
C THR A 193 1.76 -6.12 13.75
N ALA A 194 1.39 -5.69 14.98
CA ALA A 194 2.01 -6.18 16.21
C ALA A 194 1.80 -7.68 16.42
N THR A 195 0.72 -8.26 15.91
CA THR A 195 0.38 -9.68 16.02
C THR A 195 0.92 -10.54 14.88
N LEU A 196 1.43 -9.93 13.79
CA LEU A 196 1.98 -10.67 12.66
C LEU A 196 3.31 -11.36 13.03
N PRO A 197 3.62 -12.55 12.50
CA PRO A 197 4.92 -13.19 12.69
C PRO A 197 6.00 -12.43 11.91
N GLU A 198 7.13 -12.09 12.52
CA GLU A 198 8.28 -11.55 11.79
C GLU A 198 8.96 -12.66 10.99
N THR A 199 9.17 -12.42 9.70
CA THR A 199 9.74 -13.41 8.78
C THR A 199 11.21 -13.14 8.45
N VAL A 200 11.72 -11.95 8.76
CA VAL A 200 13.08 -11.51 8.47
C VAL A 200 13.81 -11.15 9.76
N ARG A 201 15.04 -11.65 9.92
CA ARG A 201 15.92 -11.23 11.01
C ARG A 201 16.60 -9.90 10.62
N PRO A 202 16.56 -8.87 11.48
CA PRO A 202 17.27 -7.63 11.22
C PRO A 202 18.77 -7.86 11.00
N VAL A 203 19.33 -7.19 9.99
CA VAL A 203 20.76 -7.24 9.66
C VAL A 203 21.30 -5.81 9.49
N PRO A 204 22.59 -5.57 9.77
CA PRO A 204 23.20 -4.25 9.53
C PRO A 204 23.10 -3.82 8.06
N GLY A 205 23.00 -2.51 7.81
CA GLY A 205 23.00 -1.96 6.45
C GLY A 205 21.69 -1.30 6.02
N ALA A 206 20.74 -1.09 6.93
CA ALA A 206 19.45 -0.44 6.65
C ALA A 206 19.60 0.92 5.95
N LEU A 207 20.49 1.80 6.41
CA LEU A 207 20.73 3.11 5.79
C LEU A 207 21.31 2.98 4.37
N ALA A 208 22.19 2.00 4.12
CA ALA A 208 22.73 1.75 2.79
C ALA A 208 21.66 1.21 1.82
N SER A 209 20.60 0.57 2.33
CA SER A 209 19.50 0.05 1.52
C SER A 209 18.62 1.16 0.94
N LEU A 210 18.60 2.35 1.55
CA LEU A 210 17.84 3.53 1.08
C LEU A 210 18.42 4.17 -0.19
N ARG A 211 19.64 3.77 -0.61
CA ARG A 211 20.20 4.25 -1.88
C ARG A 211 19.44 3.63 -3.05
N PRO A 212 18.84 4.45 -3.94
CA PRO A 212 18.11 3.95 -5.10
C PRO A 212 19.00 3.06 -5.95
N ARG A 213 18.52 1.86 -6.29
CA ARG A 213 19.21 0.95 -7.20
C ARG A 213 18.23 0.49 -8.26
N VAL A 214 18.44 0.95 -9.47
CA VAL A 214 17.73 0.44 -10.66
C VAL A 214 18.66 -0.55 -11.35
N ALA A 215 18.42 -1.84 -11.15
CA ALA A 215 19.21 -2.87 -11.81
C ALA A 215 18.29 -4.01 -12.27
N VAL A 216 18.30 -4.26 -13.58
CA VAL A 216 17.68 -5.46 -14.14
C VAL A 216 18.79 -6.50 -14.36
N PRO A 217 18.74 -7.65 -13.63
CA PRO A 217 19.71 -8.71 -13.84
C PRO A 217 19.78 -9.12 -15.32
N ALA A 218 20.98 -9.43 -15.82
CA ALA A 218 21.18 -9.72 -17.25
C ALA A 218 20.25 -10.83 -17.78
N ARG A 219 19.97 -11.84 -16.95
CA ARG A 219 19.05 -12.95 -17.28
C ARG A 219 17.58 -12.51 -17.42
N ALA A 220 17.17 -11.42 -16.74
CA ALA A 220 15.79 -10.92 -16.76
C ALA A 220 15.57 -9.79 -17.78
N ARG A 221 16.61 -9.27 -18.43
CA ARG A 221 16.48 -8.11 -19.34
C ARG A 221 15.58 -8.39 -20.53
N ARG A 222 15.74 -9.55 -21.20
CA ARG A 222 14.90 -9.94 -22.35
C ARG A 222 13.43 -10.12 -21.97
N PRO A 223 13.05 -10.95 -20.98
CA PRO A 223 11.66 -11.09 -20.59
C PRO A 223 11.09 -9.78 -20.03
N PHE A 224 11.88 -8.96 -19.34
CA PHE A 224 11.45 -7.65 -18.86
C PHE A 224 11.13 -6.71 -20.03
N ALA A 225 12.01 -6.62 -21.02
CA ALA A 225 11.77 -5.79 -22.21
C ALA A 225 10.54 -6.24 -23.00
N ALA A 226 10.29 -7.55 -23.09
CA ALA A 226 9.10 -8.09 -23.75
C ALA A 226 7.80 -7.80 -22.97
N ALA A 227 7.87 -7.70 -21.64
CA ALA A 227 6.73 -7.37 -20.80
C ALA A 227 6.41 -5.86 -20.71
N LEU A 228 7.40 -4.99 -21.01
CA LEU A 228 7.27 -3.53 -20.90
C LEU A 228 6.04 -2.96 -21.67
N PRO A 229 5.77 -3.32 -22.95
CA PRO A 229 4.61 -2.78 -23.66
C PRO A 229 3.30 -3.11 -22.97
N THR A 230 3.13 -4.35 -22.49
CA THR A 230 1.92 -4.79 -21.77
C THR A 230 1.76 -4.05 -20.45
N MET A 231 2.85 -3.89 -19.70
CA MET A 231 2.83 -3.12 -18.44
C MET A 231 2.44 -1.67 -18.69
N LEU A 232 3.06 -1.02 -19.68
CA LEU A 232 2.75 0.37 -20.04
C LEU A 232 1.31 0.53 -20.49
N SER A 233 0.80 -0.36 -21.35
CA SER A 233 -0.57 -0.32 -21.85
C SER A 233 -1.58 -0.49 -20.71
N THR A 234 -1.34 -1.42 -19.79
CA THR A 234 -2.23 -1.68 -18.64
C THR A 234 -2.34 -0.44 -17.75
N TRP A 235 -1.20 0.18 -17.42
CA TRP A 235 -1.19 1.36 -16.57
C TRP A 235 -1.71 2.62 -17.29
N ALA A 236 -1.46 2.76 -18.60
CA ALA A 236 -1.98 3.85 -19.41
C ALA A 236 -3.51 3.78 -19.51
N LEU A 237 -4.08 2.59 -19.74
CA LEU A 237 -5.53 2.36 -19.74
C LEU A 237 -6.14 2.63 -18.37
N GLY A 238 -5.51 2.17 -17.30
CA GLY A 238 -5.94 2.47 -15.94
C GLY A 238 -5.96 3.97 -15.65
N GLY A 239 -4.89 4.68 -16.00
CA GLY A 239 -4.80 6.15 -15.86
C GLY A 239 -5.87 6.88 -16.67
N LEU A 240 -6.12 6.44 -17.92
CA LEU A 240 -7.17 7.00 -18.76
C LEU A 240 -8.56 6.80 -18.15
N MET A 241 -8.88 5.60 -17.67
CA MET A 241 -10.16 5.29 -17.03
C MET A 241 -10.41 6.16 -15.80
N PHE A 242 -9.40 6.41 -14.97
CA PHE A 242 -9.53 7.29 -13.80
C PHE A 242 -9.54 8.80 -14.14
N SER A 243 -9.11 9.17 -15.35
CA SER A 243 -9.07 10.57 -15.79
C SER A 243 -10.33 11.01 -16.55
N VAL A 244 -11.03 10.07 -17.17
CA VAL A 244 -12.19 10.34 -18.07
C VAL A 244 -13.53 9.96 -17.41
N GLY A 245 -13.51 9.10 -16.38
CA GLY A 245 -14.67 8.70 -15.59
C GLY A 245 -14.87 9.59 -14.40
#